data_146b4e80a2b6dc71224efb09e9fe2ebd
#
_entry.id   146b4e80a2b6dc71224efb09e9fe2ebd
#
_cell.length_a   1.000
_cell.length_b   1.000
_cell.length_c   1.000
_cell.angle_alpha   90.00
_cell.angle_beta   90.00
_cell.angle_gamma   90.00
#
_symmetry.space_group_name_H-M   'P 1'
#
loop_
_entity.id
_entity.type
_entity.pdbx_description
1 polymer ?
#
loop_
_entity_poly.entity_id
_entity_poly.type
_entity_poly.pdbx_seq_one_letter_code
_entity_poly.pdbx_strand_id
1 'polypeptide(L)'
;MSAWRQGRRVIAIVQTDQPTEPGKAQALNVALMVVSDEWIPVESSYEAVIEARLREESRRFVKPLRFDSSEDQVFPDFWLMDASAGTEYPMEVYGRADPKYLARKEVKADYYRTHYGTRWWAWDASTDPKGEAIPAFPPARN
;
A
#
# COMPACT_ATOMS: atom_id res chain seq x y z
N MET A 1 17.71 -5.46 -9.03
CA MET A 1 18.13 -6.31 -7.87
C MET A 1 16.89 -6.74 -7.12
N SER A 2 16.83 -8.01 -6.68
CA SER A 2 15.67 -8.50 -5.92
C SER A 2 15.64 -7.89 -4.52
N ALA A 3 14.44 -7.63 -3.98
CA ALA A 3 14.22 -6.94 -2.69
C ALA A 3 14.97 -7.59 -1.50
N TRP A 4 15.06 -8.93 -1.48
CA TRP A 4 15.79 -9.65 -0.42
C TRP A 4 17.30 -9.40 -0.44
N ARG A 5 17.91 -9.11 -1.60
CA ARG A 5 19.32 -8.72 -1.68
C ARG A 5 19.62 -7.32 -1.16
N GLN A 6 18.58 -6.53 -0.96
CA GLN A 6 18.66 -5.18 -0.37
C GLN A 6 18.41 -5.20 1.15
N GLY A 7 18.35 -6.39 1.78
CA GLY A 7 18.07 -6.53 3.20
C GLY A 7 16.61 -6.25 3.60
N ARG A 8 15.69 -6.15 2.61
CA ARG A 8 14.26 -5.93 2.89
C ARG A 8 13.60 -7.23 3.33
N ARG A 9 12.67 -7.14 4.25
CA ARG A 9 11.84 -8.29 4.67
C ARG A 9 10.90 -8.68 3.54
N VAL A 10 10.74 -9.98 3.34
CA VAL A 10 9.83 -10.54 2.34
C VAL A 10 9.05 -11.70 2.92
N ILE A 11 7.80 -11.82 2.51
CA ILE A 11 7.00 -13.04 2.66
C ILE A 11 7.10 -13.80 1.35
N ALA A 12 7.38 -15.10 1.41
CA ALA A 12 7.40 -15.98 0.26
C ALA A 12 6.24 -16.98 0.34
N ILE A 13 5.46 -17.05 -0.73
CA ILE A 13 4.47 -18.11 -0.93
C ILE A 13 5.06 -19.08 -1.95
N VAL A 14 5.21 -20.34 -1.55
CA VAL A 14 5.88 -21.36 -2.35
C VAL A 14 4.90 -22.49 -2.62
N GLN A 15 4.66 -22.77 -3.90
CA GLN A 15 3.99 -23.98 -4.34
C GLN A 15 5.06 -25.07 -4.52
N THR A 16 4.85 -26.23 -3.90
CA THR A 16 5.77 -27.38 -4.03
C THR A 16 5.05 -28.56 -4.65
N ASP A 17 5.83 -29.48 -5.23
CA ASP A 17 5.37 -30.82 -5.54
C ASP A 17 5.22 -31.66 -4.26
N GLN A 18 4.70 -32.88 -4.43
CA GLN A 18 4.73 -33.86 -3.33
C GLN A 18 6.17 -34.32 -3.09
N PRO A 19 6.62 -34.38 -1.83
CA PRO A 19 7.95 -34.87 -1.51
C PRO A 19 8.11 -36.34 -1.99
N THR A 20 9.07 -36.56 -2.85
CA THR A 20 9.44 -37.94 -3.28
C THR A 20 10.38 -38.61 -2.28
N GLU A 21 11.03 -37.83 -1.42
CA GLU A 21 11.87 -38.27 -0.31
C GLU A 21 11.51 -37.49 0.97
N PRO A 22 11.64 -38.11 2.16
CA PRO A 22 11.38 -37.40 3.42
C PRO A 22 12.19 -36.11 3.54
N GLY A 23 11.51 -34.99 3.81
CA GLY A 23 12.10 -33.67 4.04
C GLY A 23 12.56 -32.91 2.79
N LYS A 24 12.28 -33.43 1.58
CA LYS A 24 12.63 -32.76 0.32
C LYS A 24 11.40 -32.55 -0.54
N ALA A 25 11.08 -31.28 -0.82
CA ALA A 25 10.09 -30.88 -1.81
C ALA A 25 10.74 -29.92 -2.81
N GLN A 26 10.34 -30.01 -4.07
CA GLN A 26 10.82 -29.13 -5.11
C GLN A 26 9.86 -27.93 -5.21
N ALA A 27 10.40 -26.71 -5.20
CA ALA A 27 9.62 -25.50 -5.45
C ALA A 27 9.23 -25.46 -6.94
N LEU A 28 7.93 -25.40 -7.22
CA LEU A 28 7.38 -25.27 -8.56
C LEU A 28 7.17 -23.81 -8.93
N ASN A 29 6.59 -23.03 -8.01
CA ASN A 29 6.35 -21.60 -8.17
C ASN A 29 6.67 -20.87 -6.87
N VAL A 30 7.15 -19.64 -6.98
CA VAL A 30 7.44 -18.77 -5.84
C VAL A 30 6.89 -17.38 -6.12
N ALA A 31 6.04 -16.87 -5.21
CA ALA A 31 5.62 -15.47 -5.17
C ALA A 31 6.28 -14.79 -3.97
N LEU A 32 6.84 -13.60 -4.20
CA LEU A 32 7.50 -12.81 -3.15
C LEU A 32 6.73 -11.51 -2.94
N MET A 33 6.49 -11.16 -1.69
CA MET A 33 5.85 -9.91 -1.29
C MET A 33 6.76 -9.16 -0.32
N VAL A 34 7.12 -7.94 -0.65
CA VAL A 34 7.90 -7.07 0.25
C VAL A 34 6.99 -6.61 1.38
N VAL A 35 7.52 -6.59 2.60
CA VAL A 35 6.80 -6.14 3.80
C VAL A 35 7.64 -5.14 4.58
N SER A 36 6.95 -4.28 5.36
CA SER A 36 7.57 -3.40 6.34
C SER A 36 8.17 -4.19 7.52
N ASP A 37 8.81 -3.50 8.46
CA ASP A 37 9.32 -4.11 9.69
C ASP A 37 8.20 -4.72 10.56
N GLU A 38 6.98 -4.27 10.39
CA GLU A 38 5.79 -4.78 11.08
C GLU A 38 4.99 -5.81 10.24
N TRP A 39 5.63 -6.36 9.19
CA TRP A 39 5.03 -7.37 8.32
C TRP A 39 3.83 -6.88 7.49
N ILE A 40 3.68 -5.56 7.31
CA ILE A 40 2.66 -4.98 6.44
C ILE A 40 3.16 -5.00 5.00
N PRO A 41 2.41 -5.55 4.04
CA PRO A 41 2.76 -5.51 2.63
C PRO A 41 2.89 -4.09 2.10
N VAL A 42 3.97 -3.82 1.37
CA VAL A 42 4.23 -2.54 0.73
C VAL A 42 4.68 -2.77 -0.71
N GLU A 43 4.04 -2.11 -1.65
CA GLU A 43 4.35 -2.26 -3.08
C GLU A 43 5.48 -1.33 -3.52
N SER A 44 5.71 -0.26 -2.77
CA SER A 44 6.75 0.72 -3.07
C SER A 44 7.48 1.19 -1.81
N SER A 45 8.66 1.79 -1.99
CA SER A 45 9.38 2.47 -0.90
C SER A 45 8.61 3.68 -0.37
N TYR A 46 7.81 4.33 -1.20
CA TYR A 46 6.98 5.47 -0.80
C TYR A 46 5.83 5.05 0.13
N GLU A 47 5.18 3.92 -0.17
CA GLU A 47 4.19 3.34 0.76
C GLU A 47 4.82 2.96 2.10
N ALA A 48 6.06 2.43 2.09
CA ALA A 48 6.78 2.12 3.32
C ALA A 48 7.05 3.37 4.18
N VAL A 49 7.33 4.52 3.56
CA VAL A 49 7.48 5.81 4.27
C VAL A 49 6.17 6.21 4.93
N ILE A 50 5.05 6.11 4.23
CA ILE A 50 3.73 6.47 4.78
C ILE A 50 3.31 5.49 5.89
N GLU A 51 3.55 4.20 5.71
CA GLU A 51 3.29 3.18 6.74
C GLU A 51 4.05 3.47 8.03
N ALA A 52 5.36 3.75 7.94
CA ALA A 52 6.18 4.10 9.08
C ALA A 52 5.67 5.38 9.79
N ARG A 53 5.34 6.42 9.02
CA ARG A 53 4.81 7.68 9.57
C ARG A 53 3.45 7.51 10.24
N LEU A 54 2.55 6.69 9.67
CA LEU A 54 1.28 6.36 10.32
C LEU A 54 1.48 5.70 11.69
N ARG A 55 2.50 4.85 11.81
CA ARG A 55 2.86 4.22 13.10
C ARG A 55 3.48 5.20 14.08
N GLU A 56 4.42 6.01 13.64
CA GLU A 56 5.06 7.05 14.46
C GLU A 56 4.01 7.99 15.06
N GLU A 57 2.99 8.34 14.29
CA GLU A 57 1.87 9.17 14.75
C GLU A 57 0.77 8.37 15.48
N SER A 58 1.00 7.07 15.73
CA SER A 58 0.04 6.16 16.40
C SER A 58 -1.33 6.13 15.75
N ARG A 59 -1.39 6.22 14.41
CA ARG A 59 -2.62 6.23 13.64
C ARG A 59 -3.17 4.82 13.44
N ARG A 60 -4.48 4.69 13.46
CA ARG A 60 -5.15 3.42 13.14
C ARG A 60 -5.43 3.35 11.64
N PHE A 61 -4.90 2.34 10.98
CA PHE A 61 -5.05 2.15 9.53
C PHE A 61 -5.20 0.68 9.16
N VAL A 62 -5.69 0.45 7.95
CA VAL A 62 -5.74 -0.85 7.30
C VAL A 62 -5.03 -0.75 5.95
N LYS A 63 -4.17 -1.70 5.64
CA LYS A 63 -3.60 -1.90 4.31
C LYS A 63 -4.42 -2.96 3.59
N PRO A 64 -5.24 -2.60 2.59
CA PRO A 64 -5.99 -3.58 1.85
C PRO A 64 -5.05 -4.47 1.03
N LEU A 65 -5.30 -5.78 1.02
CA LEU A 65 -4.46 -6.77 0.34
C LEU A 65 -5.11 -7.39 -0.88
N ARG A 66 -6.41 -7.21 -1.03
CA ARG A 66 -7.19 -7.82 -2.08
C ARG A 66 -8.14 -6.79 -2.68
N PHE A 67 -8.11 -6.70 -4.00
CA PHE A 67 -9.11 -5.99 -4.79
C PHE A 67 -10.19 -6.98 -5.23
N ASP A 68 -11.44 -6.69 -4.93
CA ASP A 68 -12.59 -7.41 -5.46
C ASP A 68 -13.36 -6.50 -6.42
N SER A 69 -13.17 -6.70 -7.72
CA SER A 69 -13.79 -5.87 -8.75
C SER A 69 -15.32 -5.96 -8.80
N SER A 70 -15.92 -6.90 -8.08
CA SER A 70 -17.39 -7.01 -7.95
C SER A 70 -17.95 -6.11 -6.84
N GLU A 71 -17.13 -5.76 -5.86
CA GLU A 71 -17.50 -4.95 -4.68
C GLU A 71 -16.74 -3.63 -4.63
N ASP A 72 -15.47 -3.62 -5.09
CA ASP A 72 -14.57 -2.48 -4.98
C ASP A 72 -14.47 -1.72 -6.30
N GLN A 73 -14.89 -0.47 -6.31
CA GLN A 73 -14.67 0.41 -7.48
C GLN A 73 -13.26 1.01 -7.50
N VAL A 74 -12.66 1.18 -6.34
CA VAL A 74 -11.28 1.64 -6.15
C VAL A 74 -10.59 0.86 -5.06
N PHE A 75 -9.27 0.80 -5.16
CA PHE A 75 -8.42 0.11 -4.21
C PHE A 75 -7.37 1.11 -3.69
N PRO A 76 -7.59 1.73 -2.51
CA PRO A 76 -6.63 2.67 -1.95
C PRO A 76 -5.39 1.94 -1.40
N ASP A 77 -4.28 2.67 -1.30
CA ASP A 77 -3.07 2.12 -0.69
C ASP A 77 -3.25 1.88 0.81
N PHE A 78 -4.01 2.75 1.49
CA PHE A 78 -4.38 2.59 2.90
C PHE A 78 -5.79 3.11 3.17
N TRP A 79 -6.42 2.55 4.19
CA TRP A 79 -7.60 3.12 4.84
C TRP A 79 -7.20 3.67 6.21
N LEU A 80 -7.35 4.97 6.41
CA LEU A 80 -7.17 5.57 7.74
C LEU A 80 -8.49 5.44 8.51
N MET A 81 -8.44 4.78 9.68
CA MET A 81 -9.60 4.33 10.41
C MET A 81 -9.96 5.22 11.62
N ASP A 82 -9.13 6.20 11.92
CA ASP A 82 -9.28 7.08 13.07
C ASP A 82 -9.41 8.56 12.72
N ALA A 83 -9.65 8.88 11.46
CA ALA A 83 -9.87 10.26 11.07
C ALA A 83 -11.15 10.83 11.71
N SER A 84 -11.08 12.07 12.21
CA SER A 84 -12.23 12.75 12.82
C SER A 84 -13.40 12.94 11.86
N ALA A 85 -13.12 13.04 10.55
CA ALA A 85 -14.10 13.23 9.49
C ALA A 85 -14.80 11.94 9.03
N GLY A 86 -14.52 10.77 9.63
CA GLY A 86 -15.12 9.49 9.27
C GLY A 86 -14.22 8.29 9.52
N THR A 87 -14.79 7.09 9.52
CA THR A 87 -14.06 5.83 9.83
C THR A 87 -13.36 5.21 8.61
N GLU A 88 -13.69 5.66 7.42
CA GLU A 88 -13.11 5.16 6.17
C GLU A 88 -12.57 6.35 5.37
N TYR A 89 -11.30 6.60 5.53
CA TYR A 89 -10.62 7.72 4.89
C TYR A 89 -9.56 7.16 3.94
N PRO A 90 -9.81 7.13 2.61
CA PRO A 90 -8.90 6.54 1.66
C PRO A 90 -7.64 7.37 1.49
N MET A 91 -6.50 6.68 1.36
CA MET A 91 -5.19 7.29 1.20
C MET A 91 -4.48 6.69 -0.02
N GLU A 92 -3.87 7.56 -0.83
CA GLU A 92 -3.13 7.20 -2.05
C GLU A 92 -1.71 7.74 -2.02
N VAL A 93 -0.77 6.93 -2.48
CA VAL A 93 0.63 7.26 -2.63
C VAL A 93 1.03 7.13 -4.10
N TYR A 94 1.15 8.25 -4.80
CA TYR A 94 1.45 8.27 -6.23
C TYR A 94 2.96 8.34 -6.46
N GLY A 95 3.57 7.22 -6.87
CA GLY A 95 5.02 7.10 -7.04
C GLY A 95 5.52 7.06 -8.48
N ARG A 96 4.64 7.23 -9.48
CA ARG A 96 4.99 7.09 -10.90
C ARG A 96 4.45 8.24 -11.72
N ALA A 97 5.14 8.54 -12.84
CA ALA A 97 4.78 9.62 -13.76
C ALA A 97 4.55 9.15 -15.21
N ASP A 98 4.49 7.83 -15.45
CA ASP A 98 4.22 7.35 -16.81
C ASP A 98 2.75 7.61 -17.22
N PRO A 99 2.47 7.85 -18.52
CA PRO A 99 1.14 8.28 -18.98
C PRO A 99 0.01 7.32 -18.60
N LYS A 100 0.25 6.01 -18.66
CA LYS A 100 -0.75 4.99 -18.29
C LYS A 100 -1.09 5.03 -16.80
N TYR A 101 -0.09 5.28 -15.97
CA TYR A 101 -0.28 5.44 -14.54
C TYR A 101 -1.03 6.73 -14.21
N LEU A 102 -0.67 7.85 -14.84
CA LEU A 102 -1.34 9.14 -14.65
C LEU A 102 -2.83 9.08 -15.04
N ALA A 103 -3.17 8.40 -16.14
CA ALA A 103 -4.57 8.21 -16.51
C ALA A 103 -5.37 7.45 -15.43
N ARG A 104 -4.80 6.40 -14.83
CA ARG A 104 -5.43 5.67 -13.71
C ARG A 104 -5.53 6.51 -12.44
N LYS A 105 -4.50 7.32 -12.16
CA LYS A 105 -4.49 8.27 -11.06
C LYS A 105 -5.66 9.24 -11.15
N GLU A 106 -5.92 9.82 -12.32
CA GLU A 106 -7.04 10.74 -12.52
C GLU A 106 -8.39 10.05 -12.29
N VAL A 107 -8.59 8.84 -12.81
CA VAL A 107 -9.83 8.07 -12.57
C VAL A 107 -10.06 7.83 -11.08
N LYS A 108 -9.03 7.44 -10.34
CA LYS A 108 -9.11 7.27 -8.87
C LYS A 108 -9.42 8.59 -8.16
N ALA A 109 -8.71 9.66 -8.53
CA ALA A 109 -8.91 10.97 -7.93
C ALA A 109 -10.34 11.50 -8.16
N ASP A 110 -10.90 11.32 -9.37
CA ASP A 110 -12.27 11.69 -9.68
C ASP A 110 -13.28 10.88 -8.88
N TYR A 111 -13.04 9.59 -8.72
CA TYR A 111 -13.85 8.74 -7.85
C TYR A 111 -13.85 9.25 -6.40
N TYR A 112 -12.66 9.55 -5.84
CA TYR A 112 -12.57 10.04 -4.47
C TYR A 112 -13.23 11.41 -4.29
N ARG A 113 -13.04 12.34 -5.23
CA ARG A 113 -13.72 13.65 -5.20
C ARG A 113 -15.24 13.49 -5.20
N THR A 114 -15.75 12.57 -6.01
CA THR A 114 -17.19 12.34 -6.14
C THR A 114 -17.81 11.69 -4.89
N HIS A 115 -17.14 10.66 -4.34
CA HIS A 115 -17.73 9.84 -3.27
C HIS A 115 -17.30 10.29 -1.87
N TYR A 116 -16.14 10.90 -1.74
CA TYR A 116 -15.58 11.32 -0.45
C TYR A 116 -15.44 12.85 -0.33
N GLY A 117 -15.61 13.61 -1.42
CA GLY A 117 -15.42 15.06 -1.42
C GLY A 117 -14.00 15.44 -1.05
N THR A 118 -13.82 16.08 0.11
CA THR A 118 -12.52 16.43 0.69
C THR A 118 -11.98 15.37 1.67
N ARG A 119 -12.73 14.29 1.90
CA ARG A 119 -12.37 13.25 2.88
C ARG A 119 -11.53 12.14 2.27
N TRP A 120 -10.45 12.49 1.64
CA TRP A 120 -9.41 11.58 1.15
C TRP A 120 -8.06 12.27 1.20
N TRP A 121 -7.00 11.48 1.28
CA TRP A 121 -5.64 11.98 1.38
C TRP A 121 -4.80 11.42 0.24
N ALA A 122 -3.88 12.23 -0.28
CA ALA A 122 -2.94 11.76 -1.30
C ALA A 122 -1.60 12.47 -1.16
N TRP A 123 -0.55 11.72 -1.49
CA TRP A 123 0.80 12.25 -1.64
C TRP A 123 1.35 11.86 -3.01
N ASP A 124 1.84 12.87 -3.74
CA ASP A 124 2.51 12.66 -5.02
C ASP A 124 4.02 12.58 -4.84
N ALA A 125 4.50 11.39 -4.53
CA ALA A 125 5.92 11.12 -4.37
C ALA A 125 6.71 11.21 -5.69
N SER A 126 6.05 11.21 -6.85
CA SER A 126 6.72 11.40 -8.13
C SER A 126 7.27 12.83 -8.30
N THR A 127 6.63 13.80 -7.65
CA THR A 127 7.05 15.22 -7.61
C THR A 127 7.81 15.59 -6.34
N ASP A 128 7.74 14.74 -5.31
CA ASP A 128 8.40 14.91 -4.01
C ASP A 128 9.10 13.62 -3.56
N PRO A 129 10.09 13.13 -4.31
CA PRO A 129 10.72 11.83 -4.05
C PRO A 129 11.50 11.76 -2.72
N LYS A 130 11.79 12.89 -2.10
CA LYS A 130 12.45 12.96 -0.80
C LYS A 130 11.48 13.00 0.39
N GLY A 131 10.19 13.20 0.13
CA GLY A 131 9.17 13.30 1.18
C GLY A 131 9.23 14.60 2.01
N GLU A 132 9.73 15.68 1.41
CA GLU A 132 9.84 17.00 2.07
C GLU A 132 8.50 17.71 2.19
N ALA A 133 7.55 17.36 1.32
CA ALA A 133 6.22 17.95 1.24
C ALA A 133 5.08 16.92 1.44
N ILE A 134 5.32 15.86 2.22
CA ILE A 134 4.25 14.92 2.58
C ILE A 134 3.14 15.68 3.32
N PRO A 135 1.90 15.68 2.82
CA PRO A 135 0.79 16.36 3.50
C PRO A 135 0.57 15.81 4.91
N ALA A 136 0.16 16.68 5.84
CA ALA A 136 -0.25 16.22 7.17
C ALA A 136 -1.44 15.25 7.05
N PHE A 137 -1.48 14.25 7.91
CA PHE A 137 -2.66 13.39 7.99
C PHE A 137 -3.85 14.15 8.58
N PRO A 138 -5.09 13.79 8.20
CA PRO A 138 -6.27 14.39 8.80
C PRO A 138 -6.27 14.16 10.32
N PRO A 139 -6.85 15.10 11.11
CA PRO A 139 -6.90 14.97 12.56
C PRO A 139 -7.48 13.64 13.01
N ALA A 140 -6.88 13.04 14.03
CA ALA A 140 -7.44 11.84 14.64
C ALA A 140 -8.71 12.16 15.43
N ARG A 141 -9.59 11.16 15.53
CA ARG A 141 -10.72 11.19 16.47
C ARG A 141 -10.19 10.94 17.88
N ASN A 142 -10.51 11.83 18.77
CA ASN A 142 -10.25 11.67 20.22
C ASN A 142 -11.11 10.53 20.81
#